data_c53f93f5d3bf7e8ef3f52471e9affd3d
#
_entry.id   c53f93f5d3bf7e8ef3f52471e9affd3d
#
_cell.length_a   1.000
_cell.length_b   1.000
_cell.length_c   1.000
_cell.angle_alpha   90.00
_cell.angle_beta   90.00
_cell.angle_gamma   90.00
#
_symmetry.space_group_name_H-M   'P 1'
#
loop_
_entity.id
_entity.type
_entity.pdbx_description
1 polymer ?
#
loop_
_entity_poly.entity_id
_entity_poly.type
_entity_poly.pdbx_seq_one_letter_code
_entity_poly.pdbx_strand_id
1 'polypeptide(L)'
;MTRYASSAGGVVTSPHHLATAAGKAVLEAGGNAIEAALAVGSTLCVVYPHMNSLGGDGFWLLSDADGRLTGLDGAGPAGSRYDPARYADLGLAAIPSRGPHAANTVAGLVSVWGTAHALSRGRWGGRLPWADLLEPAHSHAEHGFPCSAGQGGFLAQKWSELGAYAELADLYAPGGTPPEAGAEFRQPQLAVSLRLLQRDGADGFYRGELGRRVARGLAEAGSLLAAEDLERFRCREVVPITVPYRNGLAANMPPPTQGLASLLILAQLDRFNLAQYGHLSADYVHLAVEATKQAFRLRDRHVADPDHVAVPVAELLAPGRLDALAADIDMDRAAPWGRGVGPADTVWFGVMDAEGRAVSAIQSIYHEYGSGIVAGDTGILWQNRGSSFSLDPRHANVLKPGKRPFHTLNPAMYLEDGRPRLVYGTMGGDGQPQTQCAVATRALDYRLPLAEVLDSPRWLLGRTWGQSSDTLKLEDRFAPEVFAELARRGHQVERVEAYAQMMGHAGAIRVLPDGTLEAASDPRSDGAAAGA
;
A
#
# COMPACT_ATOMS: atom_id res chain seq x y z
N MET A 1 -14.42 -12.91 -12.80
CA MET A 1 -14.72 -11.46 -12.68
C MET A 1 -13.90 -10.68 -13.70
N THR A 2 -14.40 -9.53 -14.13
CA THR A 2 -13.71 -8.64 -15.08
C THR A 2 -12.74 -7.71 -14.35
N ARG A 3 -11.77 -7.14 -15.07
CA ARG A 3 -10.87 -6.10 -14.53
C ARG A 3 -11.48 -4.69 -14.59
N TYR A 4 -12.65 -4.56 -15.14
CA TYR A 4 -13.39 -3.32 -15.30
C TYR A 4 -14.86 -3.54 -14.95
N ALA A 5 -15.45 -2.58 -14.26
CA ALA A 5 -16.87 -2.56 -13.93
C ALA A 5 -17.40 -1.12 -13.91
N SER A 6 -18.69 -0.97 -14.13
CA SER A 6 -19.42 0.26 -13.86
C SER A 6 -20.76 -0.04 -13.18
N SER A 7 -21.19 0.84 -12.28
CA SER A 7 -22.45 0.70 -11.54
C SER A 7 -22.91 2.04 -10.97
N ALA A 8 -24.19 2.17 -10.75
CA ALA A 8 -24.78 3.24 -9.96
C ALA A 8 -24.95 2.84 -8.48
N GLY A 9 -24.93 1.53 -8.17
CA GLY A 9 -25.18 1.00 -6.82
C GLY A 9 -23.95 0.91 -5.91
N GLY A 10 -22.77 1.09 -6.46
CA GLY A 10 -21.48 1.01 -5.77
C GLY A 10 -20.49 0.15 -6.54
N VAL A 11 -19.19 0.32 -6.27
CA VAL A 11 -18.11 -0.41 -6.95
C VAL A 11 -16.99 -0.76 -5.98
N VAL A 12 -16.31 -1.88 -6.29
CA VAL A 12 -15.14 -2.40 -5.57
C VAL A 12 -14.05 -2.74 -6.57
N THR A 13 -12.80 -2.44 -6.25
CA THR A 13 -11.63 -2.95 -6.97
C THR A 13 -10.53 -3.34 -6.00
N SER A 14 -9.89 -4.49 -6.25
CA SER A 14 -8.79 -5.00 -5.45
C SER A 14 -7.85 -5.88 -6.27
N PRO A 15 -6.62 -6.18 -5.78
CA PRO A 15 -5.63 -6.98 -6.51
C PRO A 15 -5.92 -8.49 -6.53
N HIS A 16 -7.04 -8.96 -5.92
CA HIS A 16 -7.46 -10.36 -5.97
C HIS A 16 -8.97 -10.49 -6.13
N HIS A 17 -9.42 -11.28 -7.11
CA HIS A 17 -10.84 -11.40 -7.48
C HIS A 17 -11.74 -11.93 -6.35
N LEU A 18 -11.25 -12.81 -5.46
CA LEU A 18 -12.02 -13.31 -4.31
C LEU A 18 -12.30 -12.20 -3.29
N ALA A 19 -11.33 -11.32 -3.06
CA ALA A 19 -11.50 -10.18 -2.17
C ALA A 19 -12.47 -9.13 -2.77
N THR A 20 -12.38 -8.90 -4.09
CA THR A 20 -13.37 -8.05 -4.80
C THR A 20 -14.78 -8.63 -4.66
N ALA A 21 -14.94 -9.96 -4.76
CA ALA A 21 -16.23 -10.63 -4.57
C ALA A 21 -16.80 -10.42 -3.16
N ALA A 22 -15.95 -10.51 -2.12
CA ALA A 22 -16.36 -10.29 -0.74
C ALA A 22 -16.89 -8.85 -0.53
N GLY A 23 -16.17 -7.84 -1.04
CA GLY A 23 -16.62 -6.44 -0.95
C GLY A 23 -17.91 -6.17 -1.74
N LYS A 24 -18.04 -6.75 -2.95
CA LYS A 24 -19.28 -6.67 -3.75
C LYS A 24 -20.48 -7.24 -2.98
N ALA A 25 -20.34 -8.42 -2.38
CA ALA A 25 -21.42 -9.06 -1.63
C ALA A 25 -21.88 -8.18 -0.45
N VAL A 26 -20.97 -7.48 0.22
CA VAL A 26 -21.30 -6.53 1.29
C VAL A 26 -22.10 -5.34 0.76
N LEU A 27 -21.71 -4.74 -0.38
CA LEU A 27 -22.48 -3.65 -1.00
C LEU A 27 -23.87 -4.12 -1.42
N GLU A 28 -24.00 -5.30 -2.02
CA GLU A 28 -25.29 -5.91 -2.41
C GLU A 28 -26.19 -6.22 -1.20
N ALA A 29 -25.59 -6.51 -0.04
CA ALA A 29 -26.32 -6.67 1.22
C ALA A 29 -26.72 -5.33 1.88
N GLY A 30 -26.45 -4.19 1.23
CA GLY A 30 -26.75 -2.85 1.73
C GLY A 30 -25.72 -2.31 2.72
N GLY A 31 -24.52 -2.88 2.77
CA GLY A 31 -23.38 -2.36 3.52
C GLY A 31 -22.80 -1.11 2.86
N ASN A 32 -22.15 -0.26 3.66
CA ASN A 32 -21.48 0.94 3.16
C ASN A 32 -20.04 0.66 2.72
N ALA A 33 -19.35 1.67 2.15
CA ALA A 33 -18.01 1.52 1.62
C ALA A 33 -16.97 1.06 2.66
N ILE A 34 -17.09 1.44 3.94
CA ILE A 34 -16.21 0.94 5.01
C ILE A 34 -16.46 -0.54 5.27
N GLU A 35 -17.72 -0.97 5.37
CA GLU A 35 -18.07 -2.37 5.61
C GLU A 35 -17.57 -3.26 4.47
N ALA A 36 -17.76 -2.83 3.23
CA ALA A 36 -17.22 -3.53 2.06
C ALA A 36 -15.68 -3.56 2.06
N ALA A 37 -15.03 -2.46 2.41
CA ALA A 37 -13.56 -2.40 2.51
C ALA A 37 -13.00 -3.34 3.60
N LEU A 38 -13.72 -3.54 4.72
CA LEU A 38 -13.37 -4.52 5.75
C LEU A 38 -13.39 -5.95 5.22
N ALA A 39 -14.43 -6.31 4.48
CA ALA A 39 -14.52 -7.63 3.86
C ALA A 39 -13.42 -7.85 2.80
N VAL A 40 -13.10 -6.82 2.00
CA VAL A 40 -11.97 -6.88 1.04
C VAL A 40 -10.66 -7.06 1.78
N GLY A 41 -10.35 -6.18 2.74
CA GLY A 41 -9.07 -6.15 3.45
C GLY A 41 -8.79 -7.43 4.23
N SER A 42 -9.80 -7.97 4.93
CA SER A 42 -9.68 -9.24 5.67
C SER A 42 -9.49 -10.43 4.73
N THR A 43 -10.23 -10.48 3.63
CA THR A 43 -10.09 -11.55 2.62
C THR A 43 -8.71 -11.50 1.96
N LEU A 44 -8.17 -10.31 1.64
CA LEU A 44 -6.83 -10.15 1.10
C LEU A 44 -5.74 -10.73 2.02
N CYS A 45 -5.89 -10.63 3.34
CA CYS A 45 -4.94 -11.25 4.28
C CYS A 45 -4.86 -12.77 4.16
N VAL A 46 -5.88 -13.40 3.59
CA VAL A 46 -5.96 -14.84 3.35
C VAL A 46 -5.54 -15.21 1.94
N VAL A 47 -6.16 -14.57 0.93
CA VAL A 47 -6.02 -14.98 -0.48
C VAL A 47 -4.85 -14.32 -1.20
N TYR A 48 -4.18 -13.35 -0.55
CA TYR A 48 -3.01 -12.63 -1.10
C TYR A 48 -1.88 -12.50 -0.06
N PRO A 49 -1.48 -13.63 0.57
CA PRO A 49 -0.67 -13.65 1.80
C PRO A 49 0.78 -13.24 1.59
N HIS A 50 1.28 -13.24 0.36
CA HIS A 50 2.63 -12.79 0.02
C HIS A 50 2.82 -11.28 0.20
N MET A 51 1.73 -10.50 0.16
CA MET A 51 1.76 -9.04 0.21
C MET A 51 1.25 -8.45 1.52
N ASN A 52 0.38 -9.18 2.24
CA ASN A 52 -0.23 -8.67 3.46
C ASN A 52 -0.68 -9.78 4.41
N SER A 53 -0.92 -9.43 5.68
CA SER A 53 -1.35 -10.33 6.75
C SER A 53 -1.96 -9.53 7.88
N LEU A 54 -2.66 -10.19 8.82
CA LEU A 54 -3.09 -9.58 10.09
C LEU A 54 -1.91 -9.02 10.90
N GLY A 55 -0.70 -9.55 10.70
CA GLY A 55 0.55 -9.10 11.31
C GLY A 55 1.21 -7.91 10.60
N GLY A 56 0.48 -7.14 9.81
CA GLY A 56 0.94 -5.98 9.04
C GLY A 56 0.38 -4.64 9.51
N ASP A 57 0.66 -3.61 8.72
CA ASP A 57 0.14 -2.25 8.89
C ASP A 57 -0.90 -1.90 7.83
N GLY A 58 -1.72 -0.88 8.10
CA GLY A 58 -2.71 -0.37 7.15
C GLY A 58 -2.94 1.13 7.28
N PHE A 59 -3.28 1.75 6.16
CA PHE A 59 -3.69 3.15 6.11
C PHE A 59 -4.93 3.29 5.25
N TRP A 60 -5.94 3.97 5.77
CA TRP A 60 -7.19 4.20 5.06
C TRP A 60 -7.45 5.70 4.94
N LEU A 61 -7.76 6.14 3.74
CA LEU A 61 -8.25 7.48 3.44
C LEU A 61 -9.74 7.36 3.14
N LEU A 62 -10.55 7.96 3.98
CA LEU A 62 -12.01 7.92 3.93
C LEU A 62 -12.54 9.27 3.46
N SER A 63 -13.61 9.27 2.68
CA SER A 63 -14.39 10.46 2.37
C SER A 63 -15.87 10.19 2.62
N ASP A 64 -16.51 11.06 3.38
CA ASP A 64 -17.96 11.13 3.46
C ASP A 64 -18.55 11.57 2.10
N ALA A 65 -19.85 11.44 1.91
CA ALA A 65 -20.53 11.83 0.67
C ALA A 65 -20.42 13.35 0.35
N ASP A 66 -20.21 14.18 1.37
CA ASP A 66 -19.99 15.62 1.27
C ASP A 66 -18.49 16.01 1.22
N GLY A 67 -17.60 15.01 1.07
CA GLY A 67 -16.17 15.21 0.84
C GLY A 67 -15.33 15.48 2.09
N ARG A 68 -15.88 15.29 3.30
CA ARG A 68 -15.07 15.36 4.52
C ARG A 68 -14.10 14.18 4.56
N LEU A 69 -12.81 14.51 4.59
CA LEU A 69 -11.73 13.51 4.63
C LEU A 69 -11.37 13.10 6.06
N THR A 70 -11.13 11.83 6.25
CA THR A 70 -10.55 11.25 7.48
C THR A 70 -9.47 10.25 7.11
N GLY A 71 -8.27 10.37 7.70
CA GLY A 71 -7.21 9.38 7.57
C GLY A 71 -7.18 8.44 8.78
N LEU A 72 -6.96 7.15 8.56
CA LEU A 72 -6.68 6.16 9.60
C LEU A 72 -5.23 5.71 9.47
N ASP A 73 -4.42 6.01 10.47
CA ASP A 73 -2.99 5.69 10.53
C ASP A 73 -2.77 4.49 11.45
N GLY A 74 -2.43 3.37 10.84
CA GLY A 74 -2.08 2.12 11.49
C GLY A 74 -0.58 1.81 11.42
N ALA A 75 0.29 2.81 11.40
CA ALA A 75 1.74 2.60 11.50
C ALA A 75 2.10 2.03 12.87
N GLY A 76 2.58 0.80 12.90
CA GLY A 76 3.05 0.16 14.12
C GLY A 76 4.39 0.74 14.58
N PRO A 77 4.52 1.18 15.85
CA PRO A 77 5.78 1.65 16.39
C PRO A 77 6.77 0.51 16.64
N ALA A 78 8.05 0.84 16.70
CA ALA A 78 9.09 -0.07 17.21
C ALA A 78 8.80 -0.50 18.65
N GLY A 79 9.00 -1.78 18.95
CA GLY A 79 8.83 -2.30 20.30
C GLY A 79 9.76 -1.63 21.31
N SER A 80 9.33 -1.62 22.57
CA SER A 80 9.99 -0.92 23.67
C SER A 80 11.42 -1.41 23.98
N ARG A 81 11.77 -2.62 23.52
CA ARG A 81 13.08 -3.27 23.76
C ARG A 81 14.02 -3.16 22.56
N TYR A 82 13.65 -2.41 21.50
CA TYR A 82 14.46 -2.23 20.31
C TYR A 82 15.11 -0.85 20.26
N ASP A 83 16.43 -0.84 20.16
CA ASP A 83 17.25 0.34 19.92
C ASP A 83 18.46 0.02 19.01
N PRO A 84 19.20 1.02 18.51
CA PRO A 84 20.37 0.79 17.66
C PRO A 84 21.50 -0.01 18.33
N ALA A 85 21.68 0.12 19.66
CA ALA A 85 22.73 -0.59 20.39
C ALA A 85 22.50 -2.10 20.33
N ARG A 86 21.24 -2.53 20.41
CA ARG A 86 20.88 -3.95 20.28
C ARG A 86 21.35 -4.58 18.96
N TYR A 87 21.23 -3.84 17.86
CA TYR A 87 21.72 -4.32 16.55
C TYR A 87 23.24 -4.28 16.45
N ALA A 88 23.88 -3.28 17.05
CA ALA A 88 25.33 -3.21 17.14
C ALA A 88 25.92 -4.39 17.93
N ASP A 89 25.30 -4.78 19.06
CA ASP A 89 25.70 -5.95 19.85
C ASP A 89 25.61 -7.26 19.08
N LEU A 90 24.69 -7.33 18.10
CA LEU A 90 24.55 -8.46 17.17
C LEU A 90 25.54 -8.38 15.98
N GLY A 91 26.37 -7.34 15.90
CA GLY A 91 27.29 -7.11 14.77
C GLY A 91 26.58 -6.68 13.46
N LEU A 92 25.36 -6.16 13.56
CA LEU A 92 24.55 -5.78 12.41
C LEU A 92 24.70 -4.28 12.10
N ALA A 93 25.10 -3.96 10.87
CA ALA A 93 25.20 -2.58 10.38
C ALA A 93 23.85 -2.00 9.91
N ALA A 94 22.85 -2.84 9.71
CA ALA A 94 21.48 -2.49 9.32
C ALA A 94 20.49 -3.49 9.93
N ILE A 95 19.24 -3.10 10.05
CA ILE A 95 18.15 -3.99 10.44
C ILE A 95 17.95 -5.01 9.32
N PRO A 96 17.95 -6.32 9.61
CA PRO A 96 17.75 -7.34 8.58
C PRO A 96 16.35 -7.27 8.00
N SER A 97 16.16 -7.74 6.76
CA SER A 97 14.83 -7.83 6.14
C SER A 97 14.05 -9.08 6.56
N ARG A 98 14.72 -10.09 7.14
CA ARG A 98 14.12 -11.36 7.57
C ARG A 98 14.54 -11.74 8.99
N GLY A 99 13.76 -12.63 9.56
CA GLY A 99 13.99 -13.19 10.88
C GLY A 99 13.44 -12.35 12.04
N PRO A 100 13.68 -12.80 13.29
CA PRO A 100 13.06 -12.21 14.48
C PRO A 100 13.44 -10.75 14.72
N HIS A 101 14.64 -10.34 14.29
CA HIS A 101 15.08 -8.95 14.44
C HIS A 101 14.48 -8.00 13.38
N ALA A 102 13.87 -8.55 12.32
CA ALA A 102 13.06 -7.79 11.38
C ALA A 102 11.60 -7.62 11.87
N ALA A 103 11.11 -8.55 12.70
CA ALA A 103 9.79 -8.50 13.35
C ALA A 103 9.84 -7.58 14.60
N ASN A 104 10.15 -6.31 14.40
CA ASN A 104 10.50 -5.36 15.46
C ASN A 104 9.50 -4.21 15.64
N THR A 105 8.42 -4.18 14.84
CA THR A 105 7.33 -3.19 14.97
C THR A 105 6.01 -3.89 15.27
N VAL A 106 5.13 -3.21 16.00
CA VAL A 106 3.75 -3.66 16.27
C VAL A 106 2.99 -3.70 14.95
N ALA A 107 2.07 -4.63 14.79
CA ALA A 107 1.15 -4.69 13.65
C ALA A 107 -0.07 -3.80 13.89
N GLY A 108 -0.32 -2.82 13.01
CA GLY A 108 -1.39 -1.84 13.21
C GLY A 108 -2.69 -2.11 12.45
N LEU A 109 -2.69 -3.01 11.49
CA LEU A 109 -3.79 -3.23 10.54
C LEU A 109 -5.14 -3.51 11.21
N VAL A 110 -5.19 -4.44 12.16
CA VAL A 110 -6.44 -4.86 12.81
C VAL A 110 -7.07 -3.71 13.62
N SER A 111 -6.24 -2.82 14.18
CA SER A 111 -6.73 -1.61 14.88
C SER A 111 -7.33 -0.60 13.89
N VAL A 112 -6.81 -0.49 12.66
CA VAL A 112 -7.43 0.31 11.59
C VAL A 112 -8.82 -0.22 11.28
N TRP A 113 -8.97 -1.54 11.12
CA TRP A 113 -10.26 -2.16 10.85
C TRP A 113 -11.28 -1.88 11.98
N GLY A 114 -10.86 -2.04 13.25
CA GLY A 114 -11.74 -1.76 14.38
C GLY A 114 -12.19 -0.31 14.45
N THR A 115 -11.26 0.63 14.19
CA THR A 115 -11.57 2.06 14.14
C THR A 115 -12.49 2.39 12.96
N ALA A 116 -12.22 1.84 11.78
CA ALA A 116 -13.07 2.01 10.60
C ALA A 116 -14.49 1.47 10.83
N HIS A 117 -14.65 0.28 11.43
CA HIS A 117 -15.94 -0.28 11.76
C HIS A 117 -16.72 0.60 12.76
N ALA A 118 -16.04 1.15 13.77
CA ALA A 118 -16.68 2.08 14.71
C ALA A 118 -17.14 3.37 14.00
N LEU A 119 -16.34 3.91 13.06
CA LEU A 119 -16.73 5.04 12.21
C LEU A 119 -17.92 4.71 11.31
N SER A 120 -17.92 3.54 10.68
CA SER A 120 -19.04 3.06 9.86
C SER A 120 -20.34 3.09 10.67
N ARG A 121 -20.34 2.50 11.85
CA ARG A 121 -21.53 2.47 12.70
C ARG A 121 -21.94 3.85 13.24
N GLY A 122 -20.97 4.66 13.64
CA GLY A 122 -21.23 5.94 14.29
C GLY A 122 -21.54 7.09 13.33
N ARG A 123 -20.98 7.07 12.13
CA ARG A 123 -21.08 8.20 11.17
C ARG A 123 -21.78 7.83 9.86
N TRP A 124 -21.62 6.59 9.36
CA TRP A 124 -22.13 6.17 8.05
C TRP A 124 -23.33 5.23 8.13
N GLY A 125 -23.88 5.02 9.33
CA GLY A 125 -25.07 4.20 9.54
C GLY A 125 -24.89 2.72 9.24
N GLY A 126 -23.65 2.23 9.34
CA GLY A 126 -23.30 0.82 9.13
C GLY A 126 -24.07 -0.11 10.05
N ARG A 127 -24.52 -1.24 9.52
CA ARG A 127 -25.40 -2.19 10.21
C ARG A 127 -24.86 -3.59 10.27
N LEU A 128 -23.92 -3.94 9.37
CA LEU A 128 -23.42 -5.31 9.28
C LEU A 128 -22.56 -5.65 10.50
N PRO A 129 -22.75 -6.82 11.11
CA PRO A 129 -21.97 -7.25 12.24
C PRO A 129 -20.49 -7.44 11.86
N TRP A 130 -19.60 -7.12 12.79
CA TRP A 130 -18.15 -7.32 12.61
C TRP A 130 -17.79 -8.74 12.15
N ALA A 131 -18.42 -9.76 12.76
CA ALA A 131 -18.15 -11.16 12.44
C ALA A 131 -18.50 -11.49 10.99
N ASP A 132 -19.61 -10.96 10.46
CA ASP A 132 -20.06 -11.22 9.10
C ASP A 132 -19.12 -10.60 8.05
N LEU A 133 -18.53 -9.43 8.36
CA LEU A 133 -17.55 -8.78 7.49
C LEU A 133 -16.23 -9.56 7.37
N LEU A 134 -15.92 -10.40 8.35
CA LEU A 134 -14.72 -11.26 8.37
C LEU A 134 -15.01 -12.69 7.87
N GLU A 135 -16.28 -13.07 7.71
CA GLU A 135 -16.66 -14.44 7.33
C GLU A 135 -16.08 -14.89 5.99
N PRO A 136 -16.01 -14.07 4.91
CA PRO A 136 -15.35 -14.48 3.67
C PRO A 136 -13.88 -14.86 3.88
N ALA A 137 -13.14 -14.08 4.68
CA ALA A 137 -11.76 -14.38 5.03
C ALA A 137 -11.64 -15.71 5.80
N HIS A 138 -12.47 -15.89 6.84
CA HIS A 138 -12.50 -17.11 7.62
C HIS A 138 -12.82 -18.32 6.74
N SER A 139 -13.85 -18.25 5.90
CA SER A 139 -14.27 -19.34 5.02
C SER A 139 -13.15 -19.76 4.06
N HIS A 140 -12.45 -18.80 3.42
CA HIS A 140 -11.32 -19.12 2.56
C HIS A 140 -10.15 -19.74 3.31
N ALA A 141 -9.85 -19.29 4.52
CA ALA A 141 -8.78 -19.85 5.34
C ALA A 141 -9.09 -21.30 5.77
N GLU A 142 -10.36 -21.58 6.14
CA GLU A 142 -10.81 -22.89 6.63
C GLU A 142 -11.01 -23.92 5.51
N HIS A 143 -11.71 -23.52 4.44
CA HIS A 143 -12.11 -24.44 3.36
C HIS A 143 -11.13 -24.45 2.18
N GLY A 144 -10.25 -23.47 2.09
CA GLY A 144 -9.27 -23.34 1.00
C GLY A 144 -9.76 -22.50 -0.18
N PHE A 145 -8.82 -22.16 -1.02
CA PHE A 145 -9.02 -21.44 -2.28
C PHE A 145 -7.92 -21.82 -3.27
N PRO A 146 -8.10 -21.59 -4.59
CA PRO A 146 -7.04 -21.80 -5.58
C PRO A 146 -5.88 -20.81 -5.37
N CYS A 147 -4.64 -21.30 -5.20
CA CYS A 147 -3.45 -20.48 -5.18
C CYS A 147 -3.37 -19.62 -6.43
N SER A 148 -3.19 -18.31 -6.29
CA SER A 148 -3.06 -17.42 -7.45
C SER A 148 -1.70 -17.54 -8.12
N ALA A 149 -1.61 -17.12 -9.39
CA ALA A 149 -0.36 -17.10 -10.12
C ALA A 149 0.67 -16.17 -9.43
N GLY A 150 0.22 -15.04 -8.90
CA GLY A 150 1.05 -14.12 -8.10
C GLY A 150 1.60 -14.81 -6.86
N GLN A 151 0.74 -15.41 -6.03
CA GLN A 151 1.15 -16.08 -4.79
C GLN A 151 2.18 -17.18 -5.05
N GLY A 152 1.89 -18.11 -5.96
CA GLY A 152 2.79 -19.24 -6.26
C GLY A 152 4.11 -18.78 -6.87
N GLY A 153 4.06 -17.84 -7.82
CA GLY A 153 5.23 -17.28 -8.49
C GLY A 153 6.19 -16.55 -7.53
N PHE A 154 5.65 -15.70 -6.65
CA PHE A 154 6.47 -15.02 -5.63
C PHE A 154 7.08 -15.97 -4.62
N LEU A 155 6.33 -16.96 -4.15
CA LEU A 155 6.88 -17.94 -3.22
C LEU A 155 8.00 -18.76 -3.87
N ALA A 156 7.81 -19.21 -5.10
CA ALA A 156 8.84 -19.95 -5.86
C ALA A 156 10.10 -19.10 -6.06
N GLN A 157 9.96 -17.84 -6.44
CA GLN A 157 11.08 -16.92 -6.62
C GLN A 157 11.89 -16.70 -5.33
N LYS A 158 11.22 -16.63 -4.18
CA LYS A 158 11.83 -16.36 -2.86
C LYS A 158 12.11 -17.64 -2.06
N TRP A 159 11.84 -18.81 -2.59
CA TRP A 159 11.90 -20.06 -1.83
C TRP A 159 13.28 -20.37 -1.25
N SER A 160 14.35 -20.06 -1.96
CA SER A 160 15.73 -20.22 -1.48
C SER A 160 16.02 -19.42 -0.20
N GLU A 161 15.33 -18.30 0.01
CA GLU A 161 15.41 -17.45 1.19
C GLU A 161 14.40 -17.88 2.27
N LEU A 162 13.12 -18.03 1.87
CA LEU A 162 12.00 -18.22 2.78
C LEU A 162 11.87 -19.66 3.30
N GLY A 163 12.30 -20.65 2.54
CA GLY A 163 12.23 -22.06 2.93
C GLY A 163 13.10 -22.43 4.13
N ALA A 164 14.00 -21.53 4.56
CA ALA A 164 14.79 -21.69 5.78
C ALA A 164 13.99 -21.40 7.06
N TYR A 165 12.81 -20.77 6.97
CA TYR A 165 11.90 -20.48 8.10
C TYR A 165 10.88 -21.61 8.23
N ALA A 166 11.08 -22.53 9.19
CA ALA A 166 10.32 -23.77 9.28
C ALA A 166 8.80 -23.55 9.37
N GLU A 167 8.34 -22.64 10.24
CA GLU A 167 6.92 -22.37 10.44
C GLU A 167 6.28 -21.74 9.17
N LEU A 168 7.04 -20.90 8.45
CA LEU A 168 6.59 -20.36 7.17
C LEU A 168 6.54 -21.46 6.10
N ALA A 169 7.56 -22.31 6.04
CA ALA A 169 7.62 -23.42 5.09
C ALA A 169 6.48 -24.41 5.30
N ASP A 170 6.19 -24.77 6.55
CA ASP A 170 5.07 -25.66 6.91
C ASP A 170 3.71 -25.06 6.54
N LEU A 171 3.56 -23.73 6.66
CA LEU A 171 2.31 -23.05 6.36
C LEU A 171 2.10 -22.84 4.84
N TYR A 172 3.13 -22.37 4.12
CA TYR A 172 3.00 -21.92 2.73
C TYR A 172 3.45 -22.95 1.70
N ALA A 173 4.20 -23.97 2.11
CA ALA A 173 4.66 -25.07 1.26
C ALA A 173 4.66 -26.41 2.01
N PRO A 174 3.51 -26.90 2.51
CA PRO A 174 3.41 -28.07 3.39
C PRO A 174 3.93 -29.37 2.79
N GLY A 175 4.24 -29.40 1.51
CA GLY A 175 4.92 -30.53 0.84
C GLY A 175 6.41 -30.30 0.59
N GLY A 176 7.00 -29.23 1.17
CA GLY A 176 8.41 -28.84 0.94
C GLY A 176 8.65 -28.11 -0.37
N THR A 177 7.61 -27.87 -1.17
CA THR A 177 7.65 -27.12 -2.43
C THR A 177 6.54 -26.09 -2.50
N PRO A 178 6.80 -24.87 -3.03
CA PRO A 178 5.77 -23.87 -3.26
C PRO A 178 4.59 -24.42 -4.07
N PRO A 179 3.33 -24.06 -3.74
CA PRO A 179 2.17 -24.49 -4.50
C PRO A 179 2.15 -23.84 -5.88
N GLU A 180 1.74 -24.62 -6.89
CA GLU A 180 1.49 -24.10 -8.23
C GLU A 180 0.19 -23.29 -8.29
N ALA A 181 0.08 -22.42 -9.29
CA ALA A 181 -1.16 -21.71 -9.57
C ALA A 181 -2.33 -22.68 -9.80
N GLY A 182 -3.44 -22.44 -9.12
CA GLY A 182 -4.63 -23.29 -9.14
C GLY A 182 -4.63 -24.43 -8.12
N ALA A 183 -3.51 -24.73 -7.45
CA ALA A 183 -3.49 -25.70 -6.37
C ALA A 183 -4.36 -25.23 -5.19
N GLU A 184 -5.03 -26.15 -4.51
CA GLU A 184 -5.80 -25.83 -3.30
C GLU A 184 -4.84 -25.38 -2.19
N PHE A 185 -5.10 -24.21 -1.62
CA PHE A 185 -4.32 -23.65 -0.51
C PHE A 185 -5.22 -23.38 0.70
N ARG A 186 -4.82 -23.87 1.88
CA ARG A 186 -5.58 -23.73 3.14
C ARG A 186 -4.69 -23.19 4.24
N GLN A 187 -5.31 -22.44 5.17
CA GLN A 187 -4.62 -21.82 6.32
C GLN A 187 -5.39 -22.10 7.62
N PRO A 188 -5.43 -23.36 8.11
CA PRO A 188 -6.29 -23.74 9.23
C PRO A 188 -5.94 -23.01 10.54
N GLN A 189 -4.66 -22.71 10.79
CA GLN A 189 -4.25 -21.92 11.96
C GLN A 189 -4.77 -20.46 11.86
N LEU A 190 -4.71 -19.87 10.68
CA LEU A 190 -5.25 -18.52 10.43
C LEU A 190 -6.78 -18.51 10.54
N ALA A 191 -7.47 -19.58 10.12
CA ALA A 191 -8.91 -19.70 10.30
C ALA A 191 -9.30 -19.66 11.80
N VAL A 192 -8.57 -20.34 12.67
CA VAL A 192 -8.77 -20.26 14.13
C VAL A 192 -8.56 -18.82 14.62
N SER A 193 -7.52 -18.15 14.16
CA SER A 193 -7.23 -16.75 14.53
C SER A 193 -8.34 -15.80 14.07
N LEU A 194 -8.85 -15.97 12.85
CA LEU A 194 -9.99 -15.20 12.33
C LEU A 194 -11.26 -15.46 13.11
N ARG A 195 -11.52 -16.71 13.55
CA ARG A 195 -12.67 -17.03 14.42
C ARG A 195 -12.57 -16.35 15.79
N LEU A 196 -11.38 -16.30 16.39
CA LEU A 196 -11.14 -15.52 17.60
C LEU A 196 -11.40 -14.02 17.36
N LEU A 197 -10.93 -13.48 16.25
CA LEU A 197 -11.12 -12.09 15.88
C LEU A 197 -12.60 -11.74 15.62
N GLN A 198 -13.37 -12.65 15.00
CA GLN A 198 -14.82 -12.51 14.84
C GLN A 198 -15.54 -12.43 16.20
N ARG A 199 -15.16 -13.29 17.14
CA ARG A 199 -15.76 -13.38 18.47
C ARG A 199 -15.42 -12.17 19.36
N ASP A 200 -14.14 -11.77 19.39
CA ASP A 200 -13.60 -10.84 20.40
C ASP A 200 -13.46 -9.40 19.84
N GLY A 201 -13.71 -9.18 18.56
CA GLY A 201 -13.50 -7.90 17.90
C GLY A 201 -12.03 -7.55 17.70
N ALA A 202 -11.77 -6.39 17.11
CA ALA A 202 -10.40 -5.93 16.81
C ALA A 202 -9.53 -5.81 18.08
N ASP A 203 -10.11 -5.48 19.22
CA ASP A 203 -9.41 -5.36 20.50
C ASP A 203 -8.84 -6.69 20.97
N GLY A 204 -9.48 -7.80 20.60
CA GLY A 204 -9.02 -9.17 20.89
C GLY A 204 -7.65 -9.49 20.31
N PHE A 205 -7.27 -8.86 19.18
CA PHE A 205 -5.95 -9.00 18.58
C PHE A 205 -4.83 -8.41 19.43
N TYR A 206 -5.12 -7.38 20.21
CA TYR A 206 -4.12 -6.66 21.01
C TYR A 206 -4.16 -7.03 22.49
N ARG A 207 -5.36 -7.26 23.06
CA ARG A 207 -5.59 -7.40 24.51
C ARG A 207 -6.29 -8.68 24.90
N GLY A 208 -6.79 -9.43 23.92
CA GLY A 208 -7.53 -10.66 24.12
C GLY A 208 -6.67 -11.92 24.10
N GLU A 209 -7.34 -13.04 23.87
CA GLU A 209 -6.70 -14.35 23.71
C GLU A 209 -5.73 -14.38 22.54
N LEU A 210 -6.16 -13.85 21.38
CA LEU A 210 -5.32 -13.83 20.18
C LEU A 210 -4.05 -12.97 20.39
N GLY A 211 -4.16 -11.82 21.05
CA GLY A 211 -2.99 -10.97 21.36
C GLY A 211 -1.95 -11.69 22.23
N ARG A 212 -2.40 -12.44 23.25
CA ARG A 212 -1.50 -13.23 24.09
C ARG A 212 -0.82 -14.38 23.31
N ARG A 213 -1.53 -15.04 22.39
CA ARG A 213 -0.95 -16.08 21.50
C ARG A 213 0.08 -15.49 20.57
N VAL A 214 -0.24 -14.35 19.93
CA VAL A 214 0.69 -13.61 19.06
C VAL A 214 1.96 -13.20 19.81
N ALA A 215 1.82 -12.54 20.96
CA ALA A 215 2.97 -12.09 21.75
C ALA A 215 3.88 -13.26 22.18
N ARG A 216 3.30 -14.37 22.60
CA ARG A 216 4.04 -15.58 22.95
C ARG A 216 4.77 -16.15 21.73
N GLY A 217 4.07 -16.33 20.59
CA GLY A 217 4.68 -16.90 19.38
C GLY A 217 5.81 -16.04 18.83
N LEU A 218 5.68 -14.71 18.88
CA LEU A 218 6.77 -13.79 18.49
C LEU A 218 7.97 -13.92 19.43
N ALA A 219 7.75 -14.04 20.75
CA ALA A 219 8.82 -14.21 21.71
C ALA A 219 9.54 -15.57 21.54
N GLU A 220 8.80 -16.66 21.29
CA GLU A 220 9.33 -17.99 20.99
C GLU A 220 10.18 -17.98 19.70
N ALA A 221 9.77 -17.21 18.71
CA ALA A 221 10.55 -16.99 17.48
C ALA A 221 11.78 -16.08 17.67
N GLY A 222 11.95 -15.47 18.86
CA GLY A 222 13.10 -14.61 19.18
C GLY A 222 12.90 -13.11 18.89
N SER A 223 11.68 -12.66 18.57
CA SER A 223 11.37 -11.22 18.54
C SER A 223 11.36 -10.64 19.95
N LEU A 224 11.76 -9.36 20.08
CA LEU A 224 11.75 -8.64 21.35
C LEU A 224 10.46 -7.83 21.56
N LEU A 225 9.47 -7.92 20.67
CA LEU A 225 8.16 -7.32 20.89
C LEU A 225 7.52 -7.91 22.15
N ALA A 226 7.14 -7.03 23.07
CA ALA A 226 6.49 -7.41 24.30
C ALA A 226 4.96 -7.38 24.16
N ALA A 227 4.24 -8.13 24.98
CA ALA A 227 2.78 -8.08 25.02
C ALA A 227 2.28 -6.65 25.27
N GLU A 228 2.95 -5.91 26.13
CA GLU A 228 2.63 -4.52 26.47
C GLU A 228 2.78 -3.56 25.27
N ASP A 229 3.65 -3.87 24.29
CA ASP A 229 3.78 -3.10 23.07
C ASP A 229 2.51 -3.25 22.21
N LEU A 230 1.98 -4.46 22.10
CA LEU A 230 0.72 -4.73 21.43
C LEU A 230 -0.45 -4.07 22.18
N GLU A 231 -0.55 -4.26 23.49
CA GLU A 231 -1.66 -3.76 24.33
C GLU A 231 -1.81 -2.25 24.29
N ARG A 232 -0.72 -1.50 24.18
CA ARG A 232 -0.71 -0.04 24.11
C ARG A 232 -1.13 0.51 22.76
N PHE A 233 -1.01 -0.30 21.70
CA PHE A 233 -1.24 0.19 20.35
C PHE A 233 -2.71 0.56 20.11
N ARG A 234 -2.92 1.67 19.41
CA ARG A 234 -4.20 2.17 18.88
C ARG A 234 -3.96 2.84 17.53
N CYS A 235 -4.84 2.55 16.57
CA CYS A 235 -4.93 3.32 15.34
C CYS A 235 -5.21 4.79 15.65
N ARG A 236 -4.68 5.69 14.84
CA ARG A 236 -4.91 7.14 14.96
C ARG A 236 -5.81 7.65 13.86
N GLU A 237 -6.83 8.44 14.22
CA GLU A 237 -7.48 9.31 13.25
C GLU A 237 -6.57 10.51 13.00
N VAL A 238 -6.30 10.80 11.73
CA VAL A 238 -5.43 11.90 11.31
C VAL A 238 -6.12 12.76 10.26
N VAL A 239 -5.71 14.02 10.16
CA VAL A 239 -6.16 14.89 9.08
C VAL A 239 -5.29 14.63 7.85
N PRO A 240 -5.86 14.21 6.72
CA PRO A 240 -5.12 14.05 5.47
C PRO A 240 -4.48 15.35 5.01
N ILE A 241 -3.36 15.25 4.31
CA ILE A 241 -2.73 16.39 3.65
C ILE A 241 -3.31 16.54 2.23
N THR A 242 -3.45 17.78 1.78
CA THR A 242 -4.02 18.09 0.46
C THR A 242 -3.20 19.14 -0.28
N VAL A 243 -3.26 19.11 -1.61
CA VAL A 243 -2.78 20.17 -2.48
C VAL A 243 -3.80 20.46 -3.57
N PRO A 244 -3.92 21.71 -4.03
CA PRO A 244 -4.63 22.02 -5.27
C PRO A 244 -4.01 21.25 -6.44
N TYR A 245 -4.85 20.65 -7.26
CA TYR A 245 -4.48 20.04 -8.52
C TYR A 245 -5.61 20.25 -9.52
N ARG A 246 -5.33 20.94 -10.64
CA ARG A 246 -6.34 21.36 -11.62
C ARG A 246 -7.52 22.07 -10.94
N ASN A 247 -8.74 21.57 -11.13
CA ASN A 247 -9.97 22.17 -10.59
C ASN A 247 -10.37 21.62 -9.21
N GLY A 248 -9.52 20.81 -8.58
CA GLY A 248 -9.85 20.13 -7.33
C GLY A 248 -8.69 20.02 -6.36
N LEU A 249 -8.78 19.04 -5.45
CA LEU A 249 -7.81 18.78 -4.41
C LEU A 249 -7.32 17.34 -4.50
N ALA A 250 -6.02 17.15 -4.64
CA ALA A 250 -5.39 15.85 -4.43
C ALA A 250 -5.13 15.67 -2.93
N ALA A 251 -5.52 14.51 -2.38
CA ALA A 251 -5.42 14.16 -0.98
C ALA A 251 -4.59 12.89 -0.77
N ASN A 252 -3.83 12.86 0.31
CA ASN A 252 -3.04 11.70 0.71
C ASN A 252 -2.80 11.68 2.23
N MET A 253 -2.18 10.61 2.74
CA MET A 253 -1.88 10.49 4.17
C MET A 253 -0.67 11.36 4.57
N PRO A 254 -0.69 11.92 5.81
CA PRO A 254 0.42 12.69 6.33
C PRO A 254 1.63 11.79 6.69
N PRO A 255 2.81 12.38 7.01
CA PRO A 255 3.90 11.63 7.62
C PRO A 255 3.46 10.81 8.85
N PRO A 256 4.05 9.62 9.07
CA PRO A 256 5.32 9.12 8.51
C PRO A 256 5.20 8.50 7.10
N THR A 257 4.06 8.62 6.42
CA THR A 257 3.88 8.07 5.07
C THR A 257 4.56 8.93 3.99
N GLN A 258 4.84 8.31 2.84
CA GLN A 258 5.34 9.04 1.67
C GLN A 258 4.23 9.77 0.87
N GLY A 259 3.03 9.91 1.42
CA GLY A 259 1.94 10.65 0.79
C GLY A 259 2.32 12.08 0.39
N LEU A 260 3.19 12.70 1.19
CA LEU A 260 3.79 14.00 0.85
C LEU A 260 4.53 13.97 -0.50
N ALA A 261 5.26 12.91 -0.82
CA ALA A 261 5.97 12.80 -2.10
C ALA A 261 4.99 12.70 -3.29
N SER A 262 3.90 11.92 -3.15
CA SER A 262 2.85 11.84 -4.17
C SER A 262 2.24 13.21 -4.47
N LEU A 263 1.95 13.99 -3.43
CA LEU A 263 1.40 15.33 -3.58
C LEU A 263 2.41 16.33 -4.15
N LEU A 264 3.69 16.24 -3.77
CA LEU A 264 4.75 17.07 -4.33
C LEU A 264 4.92 16.85 -5.84
N ILE A 265 4.80 15.59 -6.32
CA ILE A 265 4.87 15.29 -7.75
C ILE A 265 3.68 15.94 -8.48
N LEU A 266 2.45 15.66 -8.03
CA LEU A 266 1.26 16.23 -8.67
C LEU A 266 1.26 17.76 -8.64
N ALA A 267 1.61 18.36 -7.51
CA ALA A 267 1.65 19.80 -7.37
C ALA A 267 2.68 20.47 -8.29
N GLN A 268 3.82 19.85 -8.55
CA GLN A 268 4.76 20.34 -9.58
C GLN A 268 4.16 20.22 -10.98
N LEU A 269 3.55 19.08 -11.31
CA LEU A 269 2.92 18.86 -12.62
C LEU A 269 1.74 19.79 -12.88
N ASP A 270 1.09 20.30 -11.83
CA ASP A 270 0.03 21.30 -11.95
C ASP A 270 0.49 22.61 -12.61
N ARG A 271 1.81 22.91 -12.58
CA ARG A 271 2.43 24.08 -13.22
C ARG A 271 2.65 23.92 -14.73
N PHE A 272 2.41 22.73 -15.26
CA PHE A 272 2.63 22.43 -16.68
C PHE A 272 1.30 22.12 -17.38
N ASN A 273 1.20 22.53 -18.65
CA ASN A 273 0.10 22.09 -19.51
C ASN A 273 0.42 20.71 -20.08
N LEU A 274 -0.01 19.64 -19.39
CA LEU A 274 0.26 18.27 -19.81
C LEU A 274 -0.40 17.91 -21.15
N ALA A 275 -1.49 18.59 -21.53
CA ALA A 275 -2.21 18.31 -22.77
C ALA A 275 -1.36 18.55 -24.04
N GLN A 276 -0.27 19.33 -23.94
CA GLN A 276 0.66 19.53 -25.06
C GLN A 276 1.58 18.34 -25.32
N TYR A 277 1.69 17.40 -24.36
CA TYR A 277 2.51 16.19 -24.47
C TYR A 277 1.60 14.96 -24.62
N GLY A 278 2.02 13.96 -25.37
CA GLY A 278 1.34 12.67 -25.37
C GLY A 278 1.59 11.92 -24.04
N HIS A 279 0.59 11.25 -23.49
CA HIS A 279 0.72 10.54 -22.19
C HIS A 279 1.73 9.37 -22.19
N LEU A 280 2.25 9.00 -23.37
CA LEU A 280 3.33 8.02 -23.57
C LEU A 280 4.58 8.63 -24.17
N SER A 281 4.66 9.96 -24.30
CA SER A 281 5.82 10.63 -24.89
C SER A 281 7.00 10.69 -23.94
N ALA A 282 8.21 10.85 -24.49
CA ALA A 282 9.41 11.08 -23.71
C ALA A 282 9.34 12.37 -22.88
N ASP A 283 8.67 13.41 -23.37
CA ASP A 283 8.48 14.68 -22.65
C ASP A 283 7.67 14.48 -21.37
N TYR A 284 6.55 13.77 -21.47
CA TYR A 284 5.71 13.48 -20.29
C TYR A 284 6.44 12.60 -19.27
N VAL A 285 7.10 11.52 -19.72
CA VAL A 285 7.86 10.64 -18.82
C VAL A 285 9.01 11.40 -18.16
N HIS A 286 9.77 12.17 -18.93
CA HIS A 286 10.85 13.00 -18.41
C HIS A 286 10.37 13.98 -17.34
N LEU A 287 9.33 14.75 -17.62
CA LEU A 287 8.75 15.72 -16.68
C LEU A 287 8.30 15.03 -15.37
N ALA A 288 7.57 13.91 -15.45
CA ALA A 288 7.12 13.16 -14.30
C ALA A 288 8.29 12.57 -13.48
N VAL A 289 9.35 12.13 -14.17
CA VAL A 289 10.57 11.60 -13.53
C VAL A 289 11.36 12.71 -12.83
N GLU A 290 11.51 13.89 -13.46
CA GLU A 290 12.21 15.01 -12.83
C GLU A 290 11.46 15.52 -11.58
N ALA A 291 10.13 15.66 -11.66
CA ALA A 291 9.30 15.97 -10.49
C ALA A 291 9.45 14.92 -9.39
N THR A 292 9.53 13.64 -9.75
CA THR A 292 9.78 12.53 -8.81
C THR A 292 11.13 12.66 -8.12
N LYS A 293 12.21 12.96 -8.86
CA LYS A 293 13.55 13.13 -8.28
C LYS A 293 13.57 14.22 -7.21
N GLN A 294 12.92 15.35 -7.48
CA GLN A 294 12.83 16.44 -6.50
C GLN A 294 11.99 16.06 -5.29
N ALA A 295 10.83 15.44 -5.49
CA ALA A 295 9.94 14.99 -4.42
C ALA A 295 10.63 13.96 -3.52
N PHE A 296 11.36 13.00 -4.09
CA PHE A 296 12.07 11.97 -3.33
C PHE A 296 13.24 12.52 -2.52
N ARG A 297 14.00 13.51 -3.05
CA ARG A 297 15.04 14.19 -2.25
C ARG A 297 14.46 14.88 -1.03
N LEU A 298 13.29 15.52 -1.16
CA LEU A 298 12.61 16.15 -0.03
C LEU A 298 12.02 15.11 0.94
N ARG A 299 11.42 14.04 0.42
CA ARG A 299 10.91 12.91 1.20
C ARG A 299 12.02 12.31 2.07
N ASP A 300 13.13 11.91 1.46
CA ASP A 300 14.23 11.20 2.13
C ASP A 300 14.91 12.08 3.19
N ARG A 301 14.88 13.39 2.99
CA ARG A 301 15.42 14.36 3.95
C ARG A 301 14.51 14.64 5.14
N HIS A 302 13.18 14.66 4.93
CA HIS A 302 12.25 15.23 5.89
C HIS A 302 11.22 14.25 6.44
N VAL A 303 10.82 13.19 5.67
CA VAL A 303 9.72 12.33 6.10
C VAL A 303 10.18 11.32 7.15
N ALA A 304 9.66 11.49 8.36
CA ALA A 304 9.86 10.61 9.50
C ALA A 304 8.64 10.70 10.43
N ASP A 305 8.68 10.03 11.58
CA ASP A 305 7.62 10.11 12.58
C ASP A 305 7.51 11.54 13.15
N PRO A 306 6.40 12.25 12.93
CA PRO A 306 6.22 13.63 13.39
C PRO A 306 6.19 13.78 14.92
N ASP A 307 5.97 12.71 15.67
CA ASP A 307 6.06 12.72 17.14
C ASP A 307 7.52 12.80 17.63
N HIS A 308 8.48 12.50 16.75
CA HIS A 308 9.91 12.47 17.08
C HIS A 308 10.74 13.50 16.31
N VAL A 309 10.28 13.94 15.13
CA VAL A 309 10.99 14.87 14.24
C VAL A 309 9.99 15.81 13.57
N ALA A 310 10.23 17.11 13.66
CA ALA A 310 9.39 18.07 12.94
C ALA A 310 9.47 17.88 11.42
N VAL A 311 8.34 17.62 10.78
CA VAL A 311 8.23 17.52 9.32
C VAL A 311 7.54 18.77 8.79
N PRO A 312 8.21 19.64 8.01
CA PRO A 312 7.68 20.94 7.61
C PRO A 312 6.71 20.82 6.40
N VAL A 313 5.62 20.06 6.57
CA VAL A 313 4.66 19.76 5.47
C VAL A 313 4.14 21.03 4.83
N ALA A 314 3.70 22.02 5.62
CA ALA A 314 3.14 23.27 5.11
C ALA A 314 4.15 24.09 4.29
N GLU A 315 5.43 24.12 4.71
CA GLU A 315 6.51 24.78 3.99
C GLU A 315 6.81 24.08 2.66
N LEU A 316 6.90 22.74 2.69
CA LEU A 316 7.20 21.93 1.51
C LEU A 316 6.09 22.01 0.44
N LEU A 317 4.84 22.19 0.85
CA LEU A 317 3.66 22.33 -0.02
C LEU A 317 3.28 23.82 -0.27
N ALA A 318 4.08 24.77 0.20
CA ALA A 318 3.79 26.19 -0.03
C ALA A 318 3.88 26.55 -1.54
N PRO A 319 2.94 27.34 -2.09
CA PRO A 319 2.87 27.65 -3.52
C PRO A 319 4.22 28.13 -4.11
N GLY A 320 4.88 29.10 -3.47
CA GLY A 320 6.17 29.60 -3.95
C GLY A 320 7.30 28.56 -3.94
N ARG A 321 7.25 27.57 -3.02
CA ARG A 321 8.18 26.43 -3.02
C ARG A 321 7.92 25.51 -4.20
N LEU A 322 6.65 25.21 -4.47
CA LEU A 322 6.23 24.37 -5.59
C LEU A 322 6.53 25.02 -6.94
N ASP A 323 6.36 26.35 -7.05
CA ASP A 323 6.71 27.12 -8.25
C ASP A 323 8.22 27.06 -8.52
N ALA A 324 9.05 27.20 -7.48
CA ALA A 324 10.50 27.08 -7.60
C ALA A 324 10.93 25.67 -8.03
N LEU A 325 10.34 24.62 -7.43
CA LEU A 325 10.63 23.24 -7.81
C LEU A 325 10.26 22.96 -9.28
N ALA A 326 9.11 23.44 -9.74
CA ALA A 326 8.70 23.28 -11.13
C ALA A 326 9.61 24.04 -12.11
N ALA A 327 10.05 25.25 -11.74
CA ALA A 327 10.96 26.08 -12.55
C ALA A 327 12.38 25.48 -12.66
N ASP A 328 12.80 24.66 -11.71
CA ASP A 328 14.09 23.98 -11.72
C ASP A 328 14.13 22.75 -12.66
N ILE A 329 13.01 22.35 -13.24
CA ILE A 329 12.95 21.23 -14.20
C ILE A 329 13.47 21.69 -15.57
N ASP A 330 14.60 21.12 -15.98
CA ASP A 330 15.15 21.31 -17.33
C ASP A 330 14.59 20.24 -18.27
N MET A 331 13.75 20.64 -19.22
CA MET A 331 13.08 19.70 -20.15
C MET A 331 14.04 19.03 -21.15
N ASP A 332 15.23 19.55 -21.33
CA ASP A 332 16.22 19.01 -22.28
C ASP A 332 17.27 18.11 -21.62
N ARG A 333 17.38 18.16 -20.28
CA ARG A 333 18.45 17.48 -19.55
C ARG A 333 17.98 16.89 -18.23
N ALA A 334 18.26 15.60 -18.04
CA ALA A 334 17.98 14.90 -16.80
C ALA A 334 18.89 15.36 -15.64
N ALA A 335 18.29 15.67 -14.49
CA ALA A 335 19.05 15.91 -13.27
C ALA A 335 19.74 14.61 -12.80
N PRO A 336 20.92 14.67 -12.15
CA PRO A 336 21.57 13.50 -11.58
C PRO A 336 20.66 12.76 -10.62
N TRP A 337 20.68 11.42 -10.68
CA TRP A 337 19.97 10.54 -9.76
C TRP A 337 20.91 9.43 -9.26
N GLY A 338 20.75 9.03 -8.01
CA GLY A 338 21.47 7.92 -7.41
C GLY A 338 21.09 7.76 -5.93
N ARG A 339 20.93 6.50 -5.51
CA ARG A 339 20.54 6.03 -4.17
C ARG A 339 19.08 6.30 -3.82
N GLY A 340 18.16 5.54 -4.45
CA GLY A 340 16.79 5.35 -3.96
C GLY A 340 16.75 4.47 -2.69
N VAL A 341 15.59 4.46 -2.01
CA VAL A 341 15.30 3.57 -0.86
C VAL A 341 15.05 2.14 -1.37
N GLY A 342 15.09 1.14 -0.48
CA GLY A 342 15.00 -0.28 -0.83
C GLY A 342 13.61 -0.77 -1.21
N PRO A 343 13.47 -2.08 -1.52
CA PRO A 343 12.21 -2.69 -1.98
C PRO A 343 11.12 -2.68 -0.92
N ALA A 344 9.87 -2.65 -1.35
CA ALA A 344 8.69 -2.82 -0.50
C ALA A 344 7.50 -3.32 -1.33
N ASP A 345 6.66 -4.14 -0.71
CA ASP A 345 5.48 -4.72 -1.33
C ASP A 345 4.20 -4.46 -0.53
N THR A 346 3.01 -4.54 -1.17
CA THR A 346 1.81 -3.93 -0.58
C THR A 346 0.56 -4.42 -1.33
N VAL A 347 -0.63 -4.19 -0.76
CA VAL A 347 -1.91 -4.24 -1.47
C VAL A 347 -2.67 -2.93 -1.32
N TRP A 348 -3.19 -2.41 -2.42
CA TRP A 348 -4.13 -1.33 -2.45
C TRP A 348 -5.50 -1.82 -2.93
N PHE A 349 -6.57 -1.29 -2.37
CA PHE A 349 -7.94 -1.51 -2.83
C PHE A 349 -8.80 -0.27 -2.61
N GLY A 350 -9.87 -0.16 -3.40
CA GLY A 350 -10.81 0.94 -3.33
C GLY A 350 -12.25 0.47 -3.31
N VAL A 351 -13.09 1.21 -2.59
CA VAL A 351 -14.55 1.03 -2.55
C VAL A 351 -15.23 2.38 -2.61
N MET A 352 -16.30 2.47 -3.38
CA MET A 352 -17.24 3.60 -3.33
C MET A 352 -18.67 3.05 -3.33
N ASP A 353 -19.51 3.55 -2.43
CA ASP A 353 -20.92 3.14 -2.33
C ASP A 353 -21.88 4.07 -3.09
N ALA A 354 -23.14 3.68 -3.14
CA ALA A 354 -24.20 4.42 -3.85
C ALA A 354 -24.43 5.83 -3.31
N GLU A 355 -24.11 6.09 -2.05
CA GLU A 355 -24.22 7.41 -1.43
C GLU A 355 -23.01 8.32 -1.75
N GLY A 356 -22.02 7.81 -2.48
CA GLY A 356 -20.80 8.55 -2.85
C GLY A 356 -19.74 8.60 -1.74
N ARG A 357 -19.88 7.79 -0.70
CA ARG A 357 -18.84 7.62 0.33
C ARG A 357 -17.73 6.75 -0.23
N ALA A 358 -16.49 7.11 0.05
CA ALA A 358 -15.34 6.48 -0.58
C ALA A 358 -14.29 6.02 0.43
N VAL A 359 -13.65 4.88 0.13
CA VAL A 359 -12.50 4.32 0.85
C VAL A 359 -11.37 4.06 -0.14
N SER A 360 -10.23 4.69 0.10
CA SER A 360 -8.93 4.31 -0.49
C SER A 360 -8.12 3.66 0.62
N ALA A 361 -7.82 2.37 0.47
CA ALA A 361 -7.18 1.59 1.51
C ALA A 361 -5.91 0.91 1.02
N ILE A 362 -4.91 0.85 1.88
CA ILE A 362 -3.64 0.20 1.59
C ILE A 362 -3.16 -0.55 2.84
N GLN A 363 -2.67 -1.78 2.67
CA GLN A 363 -2.16 -2.60 3.76
C GLN A 363 -0.98 -3.46 3.31
N SER A 364 -0.09 -3.83 4.24
CA SER A 364 1.18 -4.48 3.88
C SER A 364 1.87 -5.12 5.07
N ILE A 365 2.68 -6.13 4.78
CA ILE A 365 3.73 -6.64 5.67
C ILE A 365 5.13 -6.17 5.27
N TYR A 366 5.23 -5.20 4.36
CA TYR A 366 6.39 -4.52 3.77
C TYR A 366 7.04 -5.31 2.66
N HIS A 367 7.96 -6.23 2.89
CA HIS A 367 8.48 -7.12 1.85
C HIS A 367 7.58 -8.33 1.67
N GLU A 368 7.67 -9.00 0.51
CA GLU A 368 6.94 -10.24 0.25
C GLU A 368 7.20 -11.24 1.38
N TYR A 369 6.15 -11.80 1.96
CA TYR A 369 6.21 -12.68 3.13
C TYR A 369 6.84 -12.04 4.39
N GLY A 370 6.88 -10.71 4.50
CA GLY A 370 7.27 -9.94 5.68
C GLY A 370 8.62 -10.34 6.26
N SER A 371 8.66 -10.55 7.56
CA SER A 371 9.86 -11.00 8.28
C SER A 371 10.18 -12.49 8.07
N GLY A 372 9.30 -13.27 7.46
CA GLY A 372 9.38 -14.73 7.44
C GLY A 372 8.95 -15.39 8.76
N ILE A 373 8.62 -14.60 9.78
CA ILE A 373 8.21 -15.10 11.10
C ILE A 373 6.69 -15.25 11.15
N VAL A 374 6.22 -16.45 11.44
CA VAL A 374 4.84 -16.73 11.82
C VAL A 374 4.74 -16.64 13.34
N ALA A 375 3.71 -15.96 13.86
CA ALA A 375 3.53 -15.77 15.30
C ALA A 375 3.00 -17.06 15.97
N GLY A 376 3.85 -18.04 16.16
CA GLY A 376 3.53 -19.34 16.78
C GLY A 376 2.43 -20.12 16.03
N ASP A 377 1.46 -20.63 16.77
CA ASP A 377 0.34 -21.44 16.26
C ASP A 377 -0.83 -20.61 15.68
N THR A 378 -0.63 -19.30 15.44
CA THR A 378 -1.70 -18.41 14.99
C THR A 378 -1.89 -18.38 13.47
N GLY A 379 -0.92 -18.85 12.69
CA GLY A 379 -0.89 -18.70 11.24
C GLY A 379 -0.71 -17.25 10.77
N ILE A 380 -0.40 -16.31 11.67
CA ILE A 380 -0.22 -14.89 11.37
C ILE A 380 1.24 -14.61 11.02
N LEU A 381 1.47 -14.28 9.78
CA LEU A 381 2.78 -13.85 9.28
C LEU A 381 3.04 -12.39 9.71
N TRP A 382 4.25 -12.12 10.26
CA TRP A 382 4.59 -10.83 10.83
C TRP A 382 5.39 -9.96 9.87
N GLN A 383 5.09 -8.67 9.85
CA GLN A 383 5.75 -7.67 9.01
C GLN A 383 7.23 -7.48 9.32
N ASN A 384 7.96 -6.96 8.35
CA ASN A 384 9.34 -6.49 8.52
C ASN A 384 9.48 -4.97 8.33
N ARG A 385 8.41 -4.21 8.57
CA ARG A 385 8.37 -2.75 8.35
C ARG A 385 9.50 -2.00 9.04
N GLY A 386 9.91 -2.45 10.21
CA GLY A 386 10.99 -1.81 10.95
C GLY A 386 12.36 -1.90 10.30
N SER A 387 12.55 -2.73 9.25
CA SER A 387 13.79 -2.73 8.46
C SER A 387 13.98 -1.43 7.67
N SER A 388 12.96 -0.57 7.57
CA SER A 388 13.07 0.76 6.99
C SER A 388 13.75 1.78 7.92
N PHE A 389 13.88 1.51 9.22
CA PHE A 389 14.63 2.38 10.12
C PHE A 389 16.12 2.42 9.79
N SER A 390 16.73 3.57 10.04
CA SER A 390 18.18 3.71 10.05
C SER A 390 18.75 3.37 11.43
N LEU A 391 19.97 2.82 11.49
CA LEU A 391 20.75 2.68 12.72
C LEU A 391 21.70 3.87 12.94
N ASP A 392 21.87 4.79 11.96
CA ASP A 392 22.64 6.04 12.13
C ASP A 392 21.87 7.00 13.07
N PRO A 393 22.43 7.37 14.22
CA PRO A 393 21.77 8.23 15.20
C PRO A 393 21.44 9.65 14.67
N ARG A 394 22.08 10.07 13.58
CA ARG A 394 21.86 11.38 12.94
C ARG A 394 20.71 11.37 11.94
N HIS A 395 20.23 10.18 11.56
CA HIS A 395 19.19 10.06 10.54
C HIS A 395 17.81 10.39 11.13
N ALA A 396 16.98 11.15 10.39
CA ALA A 396 15.63 11.50 10.84
C ALA A 396 14.78 10.25 11.17
N ASN A 397 14.92 9.17 10.38
CA ASN A 397 14.26 7.88 10.59
C ASN A 397 15.11 6.89 11.41
N VAL A 398 15.94 7.37 12.37
CA VAL A 398 16.68 6.47 13.27
C VAL A 398 15.72 5.66 14.15
N LEU A 399 16.04 4.38 14.36
CA LEU A 399 15.29 3.50 15.26
C LEU A 399 15.30 4.05 16.69
N LYS A 400 14.12 4.12 17.30
CA LYS A 400 13.94 4.41 18.73
C LYS A 400 12.75 3.61 19.27
N PRO A 401 12.77 3.17 20.53
CA PRO A 401 11.61 2.57 21.19
C PRO A 401 10.36 3.44 21.03
N GLY A 402 9.25 2.85 20.62
CA GLY A 402 7.97 3.55 20.45
C GLY A 402 7.85 4.46 19.22
N LYS A 403 8.90 4.61 18.42
CA LYS A 403 8.89 5.42 17.19
C LYS A 403 8.27 4.64 16.03
N ARG A 404 7.47 5.32 15.21
CA ARG A 404 6.93 4.78 13.95
C ARG A 404 7.98 4.89 12.85
N PRO A 405 8.16 3.85 12.01
CA PRO A 405 9.08 3.92 10.87
C PRO A 405 8.55 4.83 9.75
N PHE A 406 9.43 5.32 8.90
CA PHE A 406 9.04 5.80 7.57
C PHE A 406 8.18 4.74 6.86
N HIS A 407 7.10 5.19 6.23
CA HIS A 407 6.12 4.27 5.64
C HIS A 407 5.87 4.56 4.17
N THR A 408 5.97 3.52 3.34
CA THR A 408 5.71 3.63 1.90
C THR A 408 4.22 3.62 1.56
N LEU A 409 3.34 3.17 2.46
CA LEU A 409 1.90 3.08 2.24
C LEU A 409 1.28 4.48 2.15
N ASN A 410 0.56 4.77 1.06
CA ASN A 410 -0.03 6.08 0.84
C ASN A 410 -1.28 6.00 -0.05
N PRO A 411 -2.46 5.67 0.51
CA PRO A 411 -3.71 5.69 -0.24
C PRO A 411 -4.03 7.12 -0.70
N ALA A 412 -4.54 7.27 -1.92
CA ALA A 412 -4.77 8.56 -2.53
C ALA A 412 -6.23 8.76 -2.96
N MET A 413 -6.65 10.00 -3.02
CA MET A 413 -7.95 10.43 -3.50
C MET A 413 -7.86 11.81 -4.16
N TYR A 414 -8.71 12.07 -5.14
CA TYR A 414 -8.90 13.39 -5.72
C TYR A 414 -10.36 13.81 -5.56
N LEU A 415 -10.55 15.04 -5.09
CA LEU A 415 -11.86 15.65 -4.89
C LEU A 415 -12.05 16.79 -5.88
N GLU A 416 -13.25 16.89 -6.46
CA GLU A 416 -13.70 18.02 -7.28
C GLU A 416 -15.04 18.49 -6.72
N ASP A 417 -15.25 19.80 -6.61
CA ASP A 417 -16.43 20.40 -5.99
C ASP A 417 -16.74 19.85 -4.58
N GLY A 418 -15.66 19.56 -3.83
CA GLY A 418 -15.78 19.03 -2.47
C GLY A 418 -16.24 17.57 -2.39
N ARG A 419 -16.23 16.79 -3.47
CA ARG A 419 -16.66 15.38 -3.51
C ARG A 419 -15.60 14.46 -4.10
N PRO A 420 -15.51 13.20 -3.68
CA PRO A 420 -14.61 12.24 -4.31
C PRO A 420 -14.91 12.09 -5.81
N ARG A 421 -13.88 12.28 -6.62
CA ARG A 421 -13.95 12.15 -8.08
C ARG A 421 -13.10 11.00 -8.59
N LEU A 422 -11.94 10.77 -7.94
CA LEU A 422 -11.04 9.67 -8.25
C LEU A 422 -10.48 9.10 -6.94
N VAL A 423 -10.69 7.81 -6.71
CA VAL A 423 -10.08 7.01 -5.65
C VAL A 423 -9.04 6.12 -6.30
N TYR A 424 -7.77 6.21 -5.91
CA TYR A 424 -6.71 5.51 -6.63
C TYR A 424 -5.52 5.17 -5.72
N GLY A 425 -4.74 4.21 -6.17
CA GLY A 425 -3.52 3.82 -5.50
C GLY A 425 -2.87 2.61 -6.16
N THR A 426 -1.81 2.13 -5.56
CA THR A 426 -1.01 1.02 -6.07
C THR A 426 -0.17 0.40 -4.99
N MET A 427 0.29 -0.81 -5.18
CA MET A 427 1.43 -1.38 -4.47
C MET A 427 2.75 -0.97 -5.13
N GLY A 428 3.90 -1.35 -4.56
CA GLY A 428 5.22 -1.21 -5.19
C GLY A 428 6.17 -0.23 -4.49
N GLY A 429 6.11 -0.10 -3.17
CA GLY A 429 7.08 0.65 -2.38
C GLY A 429 7.32 2.07 -2.86
N ASP A 430 8.54 2.39 -3.29
CA ASP A 430 8.94 3.69 -3.86
C ASP A 430 8.31 3.95 -5.23
N GLY A 431 7.77 2.92 -5.90
CA GLY A 431 6.99 3.08 -7.12
C GLY A 431 5.62 3.73 -6.89
N GLN A 432 5.08 3.68 -5.67
CA GLN A 432 3.71 4.15 -5.41
C GLN A 432 3.49 5.61 -5.82
N PRO A 433 4.30 6.61 -5.42
CA PRO A 433 4.11 8.00 -5.87
C PRO A 433 4.19 8.17 -7.40
N GLN A 434 5.04 7.40 -8.06
CA GLN A 434 5.25 7.45 -9.51
C GLN A 434 4.05 6.87 -10.27
N THR A 435 3.58 5.69 -9.84
CA THR A 435 2.39 5.06 -10.43
C THR A 435 1.13 5.87 -10.13
N GLN A 436 0.98 6.42 -8.92
CA GLN A 436 -0.12 7.34 -8.59
C GLN A 436 -0.12 8.58 -9.49
N CYS A 437 1.05 9.15 -9.76
CA CYS A 437 1.20 10.24 -10.73
C CYS A 437 0.68 9.83 -12.11
N ALA A 438 1.10 8.67 -12.63
CA ALA A 438 0.66 8.18 -13.93
C ALA A 438 -0.86 7.93 -13.98
N VAL A 439 -1.43 7.34 -12.93
CA VAL A 439 -2.89 7.09 -12.84
C VAL A 439 -3.66 8.41 -12.78
N ALA A 440 -3.28 9.32 -11.90
CA ALA A 440 -3.99 10.58 -11.71
C ALA A 440 -3.94 11.45 -12.97
N THR A 441 -2.76 11.66 -13.56
CA THR A 441 -2.62 12.51 -14.76
C THR A 441 -3.35 11.91 -15.97
N ARG A 442 -3.26 10.59 -16.18
CA ARG A 442 -3.97 9.92 -17.27
C ARG A 442 -5.49 9.99 -17.12
N ALA A 443 -6.00 9.85 -15.89
CA ALA A 443 -7.42 9.93 -15.60
C ALA A 443 -7.97 11.38 -15.66
N LEU A 444 -7.22 12.37 -15.15
CA LEU A 444 -7.68 13.73 -14.96
C LEU A 444 -7.29 14.67 -16.10
N ASP A 445 -6.02 14.62 -16.56
CA ASP A 445 -5.52 15.51 -17.61
C ASP A 445 -5.82 14.97 -19.00
N TYR A 446 -5.51 13.70 -19.24
CA TYR A 446 -5.75 13.04 -20.53
C TYR A 446 -7.16 12.45 -20.65
N ARG A 447 -7.90 12.35 -19.55
CA ARG A 447 -9.29 11.86 -19.49
C ARG A 447 -9.50 10.48 -20.12
N LEU A 448 -8.49 9.62 -20.04
CA LEU A 448 -8.57 8.27 -20.56
C LEU A 448 -9.59 7.44 -19.77
N PRO A 449 -10.25 6.45 -20.38
CA PRO A 449 -11.02 5.44 -19.66
C PRO A 449 -10.14 4.72 -18.62
N LEU A 450 -10.67 4.38 -17.42
CA LEU A 450 -9.83 3.77 -16.37
C LEU A 450 -9.17 2.46 -16.81
N ALA A 451 -9.83 1.68 -17.65
CA ALA A 451 -9.24 0.47 -18.23
C ALA A 451 -7.93 0.79 -18.98
N GLU A 452 -7.92 1.85 -19.80
CA GLU A 452 -6.75 2.30 -20.55
C GLU A 452 -5.70 2.92 -19.63
N VAL A 453 -6.13 3.71 -18.62
CA VAL A 453 -5.23 4.28 -17.59
C VAL A 453 -4.38 3.19 -16.94
N LEU A 454 -5.00 2.07 -16.52
CA LEU A 454 -4.31 1.00 -15.81
C LEU A 454 -3.56 0.05 -16.74
N ASP A 455 -4.04 -0.15 -17.97
CA ASP A 455 -3.35 -0.95 -18.99
C ASP A 455 -2.09 -0.25 -19.51
N SER A 456 -2.08 1.06 -19.59
CA SER A 456 -0.98 1.85 -20.18
C SER A 456 0.40 1.46 -19.64
N PRO A 457 1.45 1.47 -20.49
CA PRO A 457 2.82 1.18 -20.07
C PRO A 457 3.29 2.14 -18.97
N ARG A 458 4.14 1.62 -18.07
CA ARG A 458 4.65 2.34 -16.90
C ARG A 458 6.15 2.48 -16.90
N TRP A 459 6.62 3.42 -16.11
CA TRP A 459 8.01 3.63 -15.78
C TRP A 459 8.22 3.53 -14.27
N LEU A 460 9.46 3.30 -13.88
CA LEU A 460 9.89 3.29 -12.49
C LEU A 460 11.31 3.84 -12.38
N LEU A 461 11.49 4.94 -11.67
CA LEU A 461 12.79 5.48 -11.32
C LEU A 461 13.27 4.85 -10.02
N GLY A 462 14.49 4.28 -10.05
CA GLY A 462 15.16 3.81 -8.85
C GLY A 462 14.90 2.35 -8.53
N ARG A 463 15.11 2.00 -7.27
CA ARG A 463 15.06 0.62 -6.77
C ARG A 463 13.66 0.20 -6.41
N THR A 464 13.37 -1.03 -6.71
CA THR A 464 12.17 -1.75 -6.25
C THR A 464 12.46 -3.25 -6.23
N TRP A 465 11.70 -4.03 -5.47
CA TRP A 465 11.69 -5.50 -5.51
C TRP A 465 13.07 -6.15 -5.40
N GLY A 466 13.90 -5.71 -4.45
CA GLY A 466 15.23 -6.29 -4.20
C GLY A 466 16.28 -5.97 -5.27
N GLN A 467 15.97 -5.12 -6.24
CA GLN A 467 16.94 -4.66 -7.21
C GLN A 467 17.87 -3.58 -6.64
N SER A 468 19.13 -3.60 -7.05
CA SER A 468 20.14 -2.61 -6.66
C SER A 468 20.29 -1.45 -7.65
N SER A 469 19.62 -1.51 -8.80
CA SER A 469 19.75 -0.57 -9.91
C SER A 469 18.95 0.71 -9.65
N ASP A 470 19.58 1.85 -9.78
CA ASP A 470 18.96 3.19 -9.69
C ASP A 470 18.50 3.73 -11.06
N THR A 471 18.39 2.88 -12.07
CA THR A 471 18.01 3.22 -13.45
C THR A 471 16.55 3.69 -13.54
N LEU A 472 16.22 4.34 -14.63
CA LEU A 472 14.84 4.59 -15.08
C LEU A 472 14.37 3.38 -15.90
N LYS A 473 13.54 2.55 -15.31
CA LYS A 473 12.96 1.37 -15.93
C LYS A 473 11.70 1.76 -16.71
N LEU A 474 11.59 1.27 -17.94
CA LEU A 474 10.40 1.41 -18.78
C LEU A 474 9.95 0.05 -19.30
N GLU A 475 8.65 -0.21 -19.25
CA GLU A 475 8.07 -1.41 -19.90
C GLU A 475 8.33 -1.39 -21.42
N ASP A 476 8.60 -2.58 -21.99
CA ASP A 476 8.80 -2.80 -23.42
C ASP A 476 7.50 -2.62 -24.24
N ARG A 477 6.68 -1.66 -23.86
CA ARG A 477 5.44 -1.23 -24.50
C ARG A 477 5.47 0.24 -24.87
N PHE A 478 6.54 0.95 -24.46
CA PHE A 478 6.83 2.28 -24.99
C PHE A 478 7.45 2.18 -26.37
N ALA A 479 7.19 3.17 -27.23
CA ALA A 479 7.82 3.25 -28.53
C ALA A 479 9.36 3.39 -28.42
N PRO A 480 10.14 2.78 -29.34
CA PRO A 480 11.61 2.83 -29.28
C PRO A 480 12.19 4.23 -29.17
N GLU A 481 11.52 5.21 -29.79
CA GLU A 481 11.92 6.62 -29.79
C GLU A 481 11.88 7.24 -28.39
N VAL A 482 10.97 6.75 -27.51
CA VAL A 482 10.89 7.22 -26.13
C VAL A 482 12.13 6.81 -25.34
N PHE A 483 12.60 5.57 -25.50
CA PHE A 483 13.83 5.10 -24.89
C PHE A 483 15.04 5.91 -25.36
N ALA A 484 15.16 6.13 -26.68
CA ALA A 484 16.26 6.88 -27.28
C ALA A 484 16.30 8.33 -26.80
N GLU A 485 15.15 8.99 -26.75
CA GLU A 485 15.06 10.39 -26.34
C GLU A 485 15.35 10.56 -24.84
N LEU A 486 14.82 9.70 -23.97
CA LEU A 486 15.13 9.73 -22.55
C LEU A 486 16.62 9.50 -22.28
N ALA A 487 17.25 8.55 -22.99
CA ALA A 487 18.70 8.33 -22.92
C ALA A 487 19.49 9.54 -23.40
N ARG A 488 19.07 10.21 -24.50
CA ARG A 488 19.68 11.44 -25.01
C ARG A 488 19.66 12.57 -23.99
N ARG A 489 18.57 12.69 -23.20
CA ARG A 489 18.45 13.66 -22.09
C ARG A 489 19.34 13.31 -20.90
N GLY A 490 19.94 12.14 -20.86
CA GLY A 490 20.85 11.71 -19.80
C GLY A 490 20.24 10.79 -18.73
N HIS A 491 19.02 10.26 -18.93
CA HIS A 491 18.50 9.21 -18.09
C HIS A 491 19.26 7.88 -18.34
N GLN A 492 19.56 7.16 -17.28
CA GLN A 492 20.03 5.77 -17.37
C GLN A 492 18.81 4.86 -17.56
N VAL A 493 18.45 4.60 -18.83
CA VAL A 493 17.24 3.88 -19.18
C VAL A 493 17.47 2.37 -19.18
N GLU A 494 16.56 1.62 -18.56
CA GLU A 494 16.53 0.16 -18.55
C GLU A 494 15.18 -0.32 -19.12
N ARG A 495 15.23 -1.23 -20.09
CA ARG A 495 14.02 -1.85 -20.66
C ARG A 495 13.64 -3.06 -19.82
N VAL A 496 12.38 -3.15 -19.39
CA VAL A 496 11.83 -4.29 -18.68
C VAL A 496 10.68 -4.90 -19.48
N GLU A 497 10.31 -6.13 -19.14
CA GLU A 497 9.24 -6.86 -19.83
C GLU A 497 7.89 -6.11 -19.79
N ALA A 498 7.03 -6.41 -20.75
CA ALA A 498 5.67 -5.92 -20.77
C ALA A 498 4.89 -6.43 -19.52
N TYR A 499 4.13 -5.53 -18.90
CA TYR A 499 3.37 -5.84 -17.68
C TYR A 499 4.23 -6.34 -16.51
N ALA A 500 5.47 -5.86 -16.41
CA ALA A 500 6.37 -6.21 -15.32
C ALA A 500 5.73 -5.92 -13.96
N GLN A 501 5.71 -6.90 -13.08
CA GLN A 501 5.04 -6.77 -11.77
C GLN A 501 5.66 -5.67 -10.90
N MET A 502 6.96 -5.40 -11.06
CA MET A 502 7.65 -4.32 -10.37
C MET A 502 7.06 -2.92 -10.65
N MET A 503 6.25 -2.76 -11.70
CA MET A 503 5.56 -1.51 -12.02
C MET A 503 4.34 -1.23 -11.13
N GLY A 504 4.07 -2.10 -10.17
CA GLY A 504 2.99 -1.99 -9.21
C GLY A 504 1.65 -2.54 -9.72
N HIS A 505 0.78 -2.92 -8.78
CA HIS A 505 -0.60 -3.32 -9.02
C HIS A 505 -1.51 -2.15 -8.65
N ALA A 506 -1.89 -1.36 -9.63
CA ALA A 506 -2.74 -0.20 -9.40
C ALA A 506 -4.23 -0.55 -9.47
N GLY A 507 -5.04 0.32 -8.91
CA GLY A 507 -6.48 0.31 -9.09
C GLY A 507 -7.02 1.73 -9.03
N ALA A 508 -8.20 1.92 -9.58
CA ALA A 508 -8.88 3.20 -9.50
C ALA A 508 -10.41 3.06 -9.57
N ILE A 509 -11.09 4.02 -8.94
CA ILE A 509 -12.53 4.25 -9.06
C ILE A 509 -12.72 5.71 -9.46
N ARG A 510 -13.57 5.98 -10.43
CA ARG A 510 -13.90 7.32 -10.89
C ARG A 510 -15.41 7.51 -10.95
N VAL A 511 -15.87 8.70 -10.55
CA VAL A 511 -17.24 9.14 -10.75
C VAL A 511 -17.34 9.81 -12.13
N LEU A 512 -18.19 9.30 -13.00
CA LEU A 512 -18.47 9.88 -14.31
C LEU A 512 -19.41 11.09 -14.21
N PRO A 513 -19.49 11.93 -15.26
CA PRO A 513 -20.33 13.13 -15.23
C PRO A 513 -21.84 12.86 -14.99
N ASP A 514 -22.32 11.68 -15.36
CA ASP A 514 -23.70 11.23 -15.14
C ASP A 514 -23.93 10.61 -13.75
N GLY A 515 -22.88 10.58 -12.89
CA GLY A 515 -22.94 9.99 -11.56
C GLY A 515 -22.61 8.49 -11.52
N THR A 516 -22.47 7.83 -12.66
CA THR A 516 -22.06 6.41 -12.72
C THR A 516 -20.64 6.23 -12.17
N LEU A 517 -20.44 5.18 -11.38
CA LEU A 517 -19.14 4.79 -10.85
C LEU A 517 -18.45 3.84 -11.82
N GLU A 518 -17.22 4.13 -12.14
CA GLU A 518 -16.34 3.32 -12.97
C GLU A 518 -15.19 2.79 -12.09
N ALA A 519 -14.90 1.50 -12.14
CA ALA A 519 -13.80 0.88 -11.40
C ALA A 519 -12.93 0.03 -12.30
N ALA A 520 -11.62 0.04 -12.06
CA ALA A 520 -10.67 -0.81 -12.80
C ALA A 520 -9.59 -1.38 -11.88
N SER A 521 -9.11 -2.58 -12.21
CA SER A 521 -8.00 -3.30 -11.58
C SER A 521 -6.88 -3.57 -12.58
N ASP A 522 -5.66 -3.56 -12.10
CA ASP A 522 -4.43 -3.71 -12.88
C ASP A 522 -4.33 -5.06 -13.61
N PRO A 523 -3.97 -5.08 -14.90
CA PRO A 523 -3.67 -6.32 -15.61
C PRO A 523 -2.44 -7.08 -15.07
N ARG A 524 -1.58 -6.42 -14.27
CA ARG A 524 -0.39 -7.02 -13.62
C ARG A 524 -0.72 -7.79 -12.35
N SER A 525 -1.97 -7.74 -11.87
CA SER A 525 -2.44 -8.40 -10.65
C SER A 525 -3.40 -9.57 -10.93
N ASP A 526 -3.71 -10.35 -9.89
CA ASP A 526 -4.78 -11.37 -9.88
C ASP A 526 -6.17 -10.74 -9.64
N GLY A 527 -6.28 -9.42 -9.86
CA GLY A 527 -7.36 -8.57 -9.43
C GLY A 527 -8.59 -8.54 -10.31
N ALA A 528 -9.61 -7.88 -9.77
CA ALA A 528 -10.87 -7.62 -10.45
C ALA A 528 -11.48 -6.28 -10.01
N ALA A 529 -12.42 -5.79 -10.81
CA ALA A 529 -13.38 -4.76 -10.43
C ALA A 529 -14.80 -5.31 -10.54
N ALA A 530 -15.69 -4.86 -9.65
CA ALA A 530 -17.08 -5.30 -9.62
C ALA A 530 -18.01 -4.15 -9.20
N GLY A 531 -19.20 -4.10 -9.83
CA GLY A 531 -20.31 -3.25 -9.42
C GLY A 531 -21.34 -4.05 -8.62
N ALA A 532 -22.00 -3.38 -7.68
CA ALA A 532 -23.13 -3.89 -6.92
C ALA A 532 -24.45 -3.35 -7.50
#